data_965bffdff4b98b954d38c232c74362bc
#
_entry.id   965bffdff4b98b954d38c232c74362bc
#
_cell.length_a   1.000
_cell.length_b   1.000
_cell.length_c   1.000
_cell.angle_alpha   90.00
_cell.angle_beta   90.00
_cell.angle_gamma   90.00
#
_symmetry.space_group_name_H-M   'P 1'
#
loop_
_entity.id
_entity.type
_entity.pdbx_description
1 polymer ?
#
loop_
_entity_poly.entity_id
_entity_poly.type
_entity_poly.pdbx_seq_one_letter_code
_entity_poly.pdbx_strand_id
1 'polypeptide(L)'
;MRSLEDIAEFLNTNGWNYTVFLMCYEGPSSLHADLDSAVGRLVGSEVVVEDLGQVEEAELLAEVASCLSFVGSDGEGVEPQLVESGEFRSLLIGVMNDAKHLASRASTIRRLRILEGHPAYPVFWEFAFLFTASSKLILFIGSSSD
;
A
#
# COMPACT_ATOMS: atom_id res chain seq x y z
N MET A 1 8.56 4.09 -6.89
CA MET A 1 8.10 5.40 -6.35
C MET A 1 8.97 5.82 -5.20
N ARG A 2 9.66 6.92 -5.36
CA ARG A 2 10.61 7.40 -4.34
C ARG A 2 9.92 7.73 -3.01
N SER A 3 8.70 8.29 -3.05
CA SER A 3 7.97 8.60 -1.82
C SER A 3 7.72 7.38 -0.95
N LEU A 4 7.44 6.24 -1.56
CA LEU A 4 7.25 4.97 -0.83
C LEU A 4 8.55 4.48 -0.21
N GLU A 5 9.64 4.57 -0.95
CA GLU A 5 10.97 4.19 -0.47
C GLU A 5 11.41 5.06 0.71
N ASP A 6 11.21 6.38 0.59
CA ASP A 6 11.63 7.34 1.61
C ASP A 6 10.86 7.14 2.93
N ILE A 7 9.54 6.98 2.87
CA ILE A 7 8.75 6.79 4.09
C ILE A 7 8.99 5.40 4.70
N ALA A 8 9.16 4.37 3.87
CA ALA A 8 9.49 3.03 4.37
C ALA A 8 10.84 3.03 5.08
N GLU A 9 11.84 3.70 4.52
CA GLU A 9 13.14 3.84 5.16
C GLU A 9 13.04 4.55 6.52
N PHE A 10 12.28 5.65 6.57
CA PHE A 10 12.06 6.37 7.82
C PHE A 10 11.40 5.48 8.89
N LEU A 11 10.34 4.77 8.52
CA LEU A 11 9.61 3.90 9.44
C LEU A 11 10.44 2.69 9.88
N ASN A 12 11.20 2.10 8.96
CA ASN A 12 12.05 0.95 9.26
C ASN A 12 13.26 1.34 10.12
N THR A 13 13.79 2.54 9.95
CA THR A 13 14.90 3.05 10.76
C THR A 13 14.45 3.38 12.19
N ASN A 14 13.25 3.92 12.34
CA ASN A 14 12.75 4.42 13.63
C ASN A 14 11.75 3.48 14.31
N GLY A 15 11.39 2.38 13.65
CA GLY A 15 10.47 1.39 14.20
C GLY A 15 11.16 0.44 15.15
N TRP A 16 10.40 -0.09 16.08
CA TRP A 16 10.87 -1.09 17.03
C TRP A 16 10.06 -2.37 16.82
N ASN A 17 10.73 -3.49 16.51
CA ASN A 17 10.06 -4.74 16.10
C ASN A 17 8.99 -4.47 15.04
N TYR A 18 9.35 -3.70 14.03
CA TYR A 18 8.40 -3.14 13.08
C TYR A 18 9.10 -2.96 11.73
N THR A 19 8.57 -3.62 10.71
CA THR A 19 9.08 -3.54 9.35
C THR A 19 7.95 -3.19 8.41
N VAL A 20 8.15 -2.17 7.60
CA VAL A 20 7.17 -1.69 6.62
C VAL A 20 7.59 -2.09 5.22
N PHE A 21 6.65 -2.67 4.50
CA PHE A 21 6.77 -3.00 3.09
C PHE A 21 5.77 -2.15 2.30
N LEU A 22 6.27 -1.41 1.33
CA LEU A 22 5.46 -0.58 0.43
C LEU A 22 5.92 -0.79 -0.99
N MET A 23 4.99 -1.08 -1.90
CA MET A 23 5.32 -1.33 -3.29
C MET A 23 4.20 -0.88 -4.21
N CYS A 24 4.60 -0.42 -5.38
CA CYS A 24 3.69 -0.11 -6.48
C CYS A 24 4.12 -0.97 -7.68
N TYR A 25 3.29 -1.95 -8.03
CA TYR A 25 3.52 -2.82 -9.19
C TYR A 25 2.72 -2.31 -10.37
N GLU A 26 3.30 -2.39 -11.56
CA GLU A 26 2.66 -1.93 -12.78
C GLU A 26 2.80 -2.98 -13.87
N GLY A 27 1.74 -3.21 -14.62
CA GLY A 27 1.75 -4.14 -15.73
C GLY A 27 0.58 -3.92 -16.68
N PRO A 28 0.58 -4.64 -17.82
CA PRO A 28 -0.50 -4.49 -18.78
C PRO A 28 -1.81 -5.07 -18.26
N SER A 29 -2.93 -4.42 -18.61
CA SER A 29 -4.25 -4.94 -18.34
C SER A 29 -4.54 -6.12 -19.30
N SER A 30 -5.03 -7.24 -18.74
CA SER A 30 -5.51 -8.37 -19.53
C SER A 30 -7.02 -8.47 -19.37
N LEU A 31 -7.74 -8.37 -20.48
CA LEU A 31 -9.22 -8.42 -20.48
C LEU A 31 -9.79 -9.77 -20.08
N HIS A 32 -8.98 -10.84 -20.11
CA HIS A 32 -9.43 -12.20 -19.89
C HIS A 32 -8.86 -12.86 -18.62
N ALA A 33 -8.02 -12.15 -17.88
CA ALA A 33 -7.46 -12.69 -16.65
C ALA A 33 -8.44 -12.49 -15.50
N ASP A 34 -8.61 -13.53 -14.67
CA ASP A 34 -9.27 -13.36 -13.40
C ASP A 34 -8.39 -12.52 -12.45
N LEU A 35 -8.97 -12.11 -11.34
CA LEU A 35 -8.30 -11.20 -10.40
C LEU A 35 -7.03 -11.83 -9.79
N ASP A 36 -7.10 -13.11 -9.40
CA ASP A 36 -5.95 -13.81 -8.84
C ASP A 36 -4.78 -13.86 -9.84
N SER A 37 -5.07 -14.18 -11.09
CA SER A 37 -4.08 -14.24 -12.17
C SER A 37 -3.50 -12.86 -12.47
N ALA A 38 -4.34 -11.84 -12.52
CA ALA A 38 -3.90 -10.47 -12.80
C ALA A 38 -2.97 -9.94 -11.70
N VAL A 39 -3.34 -10.10 -10.45
CA VAL A 39 -2.52 -9.68 -9.30
C VAL A 39 -1.26 -10.53 -9.21
N GLY A 40 -1.37 -11.83 -9.42
CA GLY A 40 -0.23 -12.75 -9.41
C GLY A 40 0.85 -12.37 -10.42
N ARG A 41 0.45 -11.95 -11.63
CA ARG A 41 1.40 -11.44 -12.63
C ARG A 41 2.11 -10.18 -12.17
N LEU A 42 1.39 -9.27 -11.49
CA LEU A 42 1.99 -8.03 -11.00
C LEU A 42 3.03 -8.30 -9.92
N VAL A 43 2.73 -9.17 -8.96
CA VAL A 43 3.65 -9.46 -7.85
C VAL A 43 4.67 -10.56 -8.18
N GLY A 44 4.47 -11.30 -9.27
CA GLY A 44 5.41 -12.33 -9.71
C GLY A 44 5.30 -13.67 -8.99
N SER A 45 4.13 -13.97 -8.40
CA SER A 45 3.87 -15.24 -7.71
C SER A 45 2.38 -15.56 -7.70
N GLU A 46 2.04 -16.79 -7.30
CA GLU A 46 0.64 -17.17 -7.15
C GLU A 46 0.03 -16.51 -5.92
N VAL A 47 -1.16 -15.92 -6.10
CA VAL A 47 -1.91 -15.28 -5.02
C VAL A 47 -3.37 -15.68 -5.05
N VAL A 48 -4.02 -15.59 -3.90
CA VAL A 48 -5.48 -15.65 -3.79
C VAL A 48 -5.95 -14.33 -3.24
N VAL A 49 -6.86 -13.68 -3.94
CA VAL A 49 -7.28 -12.30 -3.67
C VAL A 49 -8.77 -12.24 -3.43
N GLU A 50 -9.18 -11.46 -2.44
CA GLU A 50 -10.57 -11.11 -2.20
C GLU A 50 -10.80 -9.68 -2.71
N ASP A 51 -11.85 -9.50 -3.53
CA ASP A 51 -12.26 -8.19 -4.03
C ASP A 51 -13.23 -7.56 -3.01
N LEU A 52 -12.80 -6.51 -2.34
CA LEU A 52 -13.59 -5.80 -1.33
C LEU A 52 -14.42 -4.66 -1.93
N GLY A 53 -14.38 -4.50 -3.25
CA GLY A 53 -15.20 -3.56 -3.98
C GLY A 53 -14.48 -2.28 -4.40
N GLN A 54 -15.21 -1.48 -5.16
CA GLN A 54 -14.71 -0.20 -5.66
C GLN A 54 -14.71 0.84 -4.54
N VAL A 55 -13.68 1.68 -4.51
CA VAL A 55 -13.54 2.76 -3.52
C VAL A 55 -13.29 4.09 -4.22
N GLU A 56 -13.56 5.17 -3.49
CA GLU A 56 -13.27 6.52 -3.92
C GLU A 56 -11.87 6.96 -3.46
N GLU A 57 -11.33 8.00 -4.07
CA GLU A 57 -10.03 8.55 -3.72
C GLU A 57 -9.92 8.87 -2.22
N ALA A 58 -10.96 9.45 -1.64
CA ALA A 58 -10.94 9.81 -0.21
C ALA A 58 -10.76 8.59 0.70
N GLU A 59 -11.39 7.47 0.37
CA GLU A 59 -11.25 6.22 1.13
C GLU A 59 -9.84 5.64 0.99
N LEU A 60 -9.28 5.68 -0.21
CA LEU A 60 -7.90 5.27 -0.47
C LEU A 60 -6.92 6.06 0.40
N LEU A 61 -7.01 7.39 0.34
CA LEU A 61 -6.10 8.27 1.06
C LEU A 61 -6.22 8.10 2.58
N ALA A 62 -7.45 7.97 3.10
CA ALA A 62 -7.69 7.78 4.52
C ALA A 62 -7.07 6.47 5.03
N GLU A 63 -7.24 5.38 4.29
CA GLU A 63 -6.70 4.08 4.69
C GLU A 63 -5.18 4.06 4.67
N VAL A 64 -4.57 4.58 3.60
CA VAL A 64 -3.10 4.62 3.49
C VAL A 64 -2.51 5.50 4.59
N ALA A 65 -3.08 6.67 4.83
CA ALA A 65 -2.60 7.56 5.90
C ALA A 65 -2.73 6.91 7.28
N SER A 66 -3.85 6.24 7.53
CA SER A 66 -4.09 5.54 8.80
C SER A 66 -3.05 4.43 9.03
N CYS A 67 -2.79 3.61 8.01
CA CYS A 67 -1.80 2.54 8.10
C CYS A 67 -0.39 3.09 8.35
N LEU A 68 0.03 4.08 7.59
CA LEU A 68 1.38 4.65 7.71
C LEU A 68 1.59 5.41 9.02
N SER A 69 0.51 5.89 9.64
CA SER A 69 0.55 6.61 10.92
C SER A 69 0.37 5.68 12.11
N PHE A 70 0.46 4.37 11.91
CA PHE A 70 0.30 3.38 12.97
C PHE A 70 1.29 3.61 14.11
N VAL A 71 0.75 3.63 15.33
CA VAL A 71 1.53 3.73 16.56
C VAL A 71 1.31 2.44 17.34
N GLY A 72 2.38 1.68 17.52
CA GLY A 72 2.28 0.42 18.25
C GLY A 72 2.23 0.62 19.76
N SER A 73 2.10 -0.51 20.46
CA SER A 73 2.25 -0.56 21.91
C SER A 73 3.74 -0.60 22.27
N ASP A 74 4.04 -0.63 23.57
CA ASP A 74 5.42 -0.69 24.06
C ASP A 74 6.19 -1.86 23.43
N GLY A 75 7.34 -1.55 22.84
CA GLY A 75 8.20 -2.54 22.20
C GLY A 75 7.86 -2.89 20.75
N GLU A 76 6.85 -2.24 20.16
CA GLU A 76 6.44 -2.46 18.78
C GLU A 76 6.02 -1.15 18.11
N GLY A 77 6.29 -1.04 16.80
CA GLY A 77 5.88 0.11 16.00
C GLY A 77 6.78 1.32 16.18
N VAL A 78 6.26 2.50 15.88
CA VAL A 78 6.96 3.76 16.05
C VAL A 78 6.35 4.54 17.23
N GLU A 79 7.17 5.40 17.85
CA GLU A 79 6.68 6.23 18.94
C GLU A 79 5.76 7.35 18.43
N PRO A 80 4.75 7.76 19.23
CA PRO A 80 3.79 8.79 18.81
C PRO A 80 4.43 10.09 18.32
N GLN A 81 5.51 10.54 18.97
CA GLN A 81 6.17 11.78 18.58
C GLN A 81 6.81 11.70 17.19
N LEU A 82 7.15 10.52 16.69
CA LEU A 82 7.73 10.37 15.37
C LEU A 82 6.68 10.59 14.28
N VAL A 83 5.46 10.10 14.47
CA VAL A 83 4.37 10.32 13.51
C VAL A 83 3.81 11.74 13.59
N GLU A 84 4.12 12.49 14.65
CA GLU A 84 3.78 13.90 14.80
C GLU A 84 4.90 14.82 14.31
N SER A 85 6.07 14.28 13.97
CA SER A 85 7.21 15.08 13.51
C SER A 85 6.97 15.72 12.15
N GLY A 86 7.61 16.85 11.90
CA GLY A 86 7.56 17.51 10.60
C GLY A 86 8.15 16.66 9.48
N GLU A 87 9.19 15.88 9.80
CA GLU A 87 9.82 14.97 8.84
C GLU A 87 8.83 13.89 8.37
N PHE A 88 8.17 13.22 9.30
CA PHE A 88 7.16 12.21 8.94
C PHE A 88 6.01 12.82 8.13
N ARG A 89 5.49 13.96 8.56
CA ARG A 89 4.39 14.63 7.86
C ARG A 89 4.76 14.99 6.42
N SER A 90 5.98 15.45 6.20
CA SER A 90 6.47 15.76 4.86
C SER A 90 6.53 14.50 3.99
N LEU A 91 7.03 13.39 4.54
CA LEU A 91 7.09 12.10 3.84
C LEU A 91 5.67 11.59 3.53
N LEU A 92 4.76 11.70 4.47
CA LEU A 92 3.37 11.28 4.27
C LEU A 92 2.68 12.10 3.18
N ILE A 93 2.90 13.41 3.16
CA ILE A 93 2.36 14.28 2.11
C ILE A 93 2.86 13.82 0.73
N GLY A 94 4.13 13.43 0.63
CA GLY A 94 4.69 12.90 -0.62
C GLY A 94 3.95 11.65 -1.10
N VAL A 95 3.68 10.71 -0.20
CA VAL A 95 2.92 9.49 -0.53
C VAL A 95 1.48 9.85 -0.91
N MET A 96 0.84 10.75 -0.17
CA MET A 96 -0.54 11.16 -0.46
C MET A 96 -0.64 11.83 -1.84
N ASN A 97 0.32 12.66 -2.21
CA ASN A 97 0.34 13.30 -3.51
C ASN A 97 0.51 12.28 -4.64
N ASP A 98 1.38 11.30 -4.48
CA ASP A 98 1.55 10.22 -5.46
C ASP A 98 0.30 9.36 -5.57
N ALA A 99 -0.34 9.03 -4.46
CA ALA A 99 -1.59 8.27 -4.44
C ALA A 99 -2.72 9.04 -5.15
N LYS A 100 -2.83 10.35 -4.90
CA LYS A 100 -3.79 11.22 -5.60
C LYS A 100 -3.54 11.22 -7.11
N HIS A 101 -2.29 11.25 -7.51
CA HIS A 101 -1.92 11.22 -8.92
C HIS A 101 -2.35 9.91 -9.59
N LEU A 102 -2.11 8.77 -8.92
CA LEU A 102 -2.60 7.47 -9.39
C LEU A 102 -4.12 7.46 -9.52
N ALA A 103 -4.82 7.94 -8.49
CA ALA A 103 -6.28 7.98 -8.47
C ALA A 103 -6.85 8.84 -9.59
N SER A 104 -6.22 9.99 -9.88
CA SER A 104 -6.69 10.93 -10.91
C SER A 104 -6.60 10.34 -12.33
N ARG A 105 -5.73 9.37 -12.54
CA ARG A 105 -5.52 8.73 -13.84
C ARG A 105 -6.25 7.40 -13.97
N ALA A 106 -6.83 6.90 -12.91
CA ALA A 106 -7.52 5.61 -12.89
C ALA A 106 -8.99 5.76 -13.28
N SER A 107 -9.51 4.80 -14.02
CA SER A 107 -10.95 4.68 -14.27
C SER A 107 -11.67 4.02 -13.09
N THR A 108 -11.00 3.08 -12.42
CA THR A 108 -11.51 2.42 -11.22
C THR A 108 -10.40 2.20 -10.20
N ILE A 109 -10.78 2.21 -8.93
CA ILE A 109 -9.93 1.84 -7.80
C ILE A 109 -10.67 0.77 -7.02
N ARG A 110 -10.07 -0.39 -6.85
CA ARG A 110 -10.67 -1.48 -6.07
C ARG A 110 -9.80 -1.78 -4.85
N ARG A 111 -10.47 -1.94 -3.72
CA ARG A 111 -9.80 -2.42 -2.51
C ARG A 111 -9.74 -3.93 -2.57
N LEU A 112 -8.57 -4.49 -2.33
CA LEU A 112 -8.34 -5.92 -2.32
C LEU A 112 -7.80 -6.37 -0.96
N ARG A 113 -7.91 -7.66 -0.72
CA ARG A 113 -7.22 -8.33 0.37
C ARG A 113 -6.50 -9.55 -0.19
N ILE A 114 -5.22 -9.67 0.08
CA ILE A 114 -4.45 -10.83 -0.37
C ILE A 114 -4.54 -11.90 0.70
N LEU A 115 -5.29 -12.97 0.41
CA LEU A 115 -5.54 -14.05 1.35
C LEU A 115 -4.38 -15.04 1.40
N GLU A 116 -3.72 -15.27 0.27
CA GLU A 116 -2.58 -16.16 0.15
C GLU A 116 -1.56 -15.57 -0.82
N GLY A 117 -0.29 -15.80 -0.54
CA GLY A 117 0.80 -15.38 -1.44
C GLY A 117 1.19 -13.91 -1.33
N HIS A 118 0.87 -13.25 -0.22
CA HIS A 118 1.31 -11.88 -0.01
C HIS A 118 2.84 -11.79 -0.09
N PRO A 119 3.41 -10.81 -0.82
CA PRO A 119 4.87 -10.69 -0.98
C PRO A 119 5.62 -10.32 0.31
N ALA A 120 4.92 -9.85 1.33
CA ALA A 120 5.45 -9.65 2.67
C ALA A 120 4.58 -10.43 3.67
N TYR A 121 4.86 -10.33 4.95
CA TYR A 121 4.10 -11.05 5.99
C TYR A 121 3.34 -10.04 6.86
N PRO A 122 2.07 -9.68 6.54
CA PRO A 122 1.33 -8.69 7.30
C PRO A 122 1.05 -9.15 8.74
N VAL A 123 1.31 -8.26 9.70
CA VAL A 123 1.04 -8.50 11.12
C VAL A 123 0.19 -7.39 11.71
N PHE A 124 0.63 -6.12 11.60
CA PHE A 124 -0.06 -5.00 12.25
C PHE A 124 -1.11 -4.36 11.35
N TRP A 125 -0.78 -4.16 10.07
CA TRP A 125 -1.71 -3.61 9.10
C TRP A 125 -1.34 -4.04 7.69
N GLU A 126 -2.32 -3.98 6.80
CA GLU A 126 -2.13 -4.20 5.37
C GLU A 126 -3.15 -3.39 4.58
N PHE A 127 -2.79 -3.03 3.36
CA PHE A 127 -3.73 -2.52 2.37
C PHE A 127 -3.30 -2.98 0.97
N ALA A 128 -4.26 -3.05 0.06
CA ALA A 128 -4.00 -3.32 -1.34
C ALA A 128 -5.07 -2.62 -2.18
N PHE A 129 -4.63 -1.80 -3.14
CA PHE A 129 -5.52 -1.09 -4.05
C PHE A 129 -5.09 -1.37 -5.48
N LEU A 130 -6.06 -1.77 -6.30
CA LEU A 130 -5.84 -2.03 -7.71
C LEU A 130 -6.46 -0.91 -8.54
N PHE A 131 -5.61 -0.20 -9.27
CA PHE A 131 -6.02 0.88 -10.17
C PHE A 131 -6.07 0.34 -11.59
N THR A 132 -7.16 0.62 -12.29
CA THR A 132 -7.27 0.36 -13.72
C THR A 132 -7.13 1.69 -14.44
N ALA A 133 -6.11 1.83 -15.28
CA ALA A 133 -5.81 3.07 -15.98
C ALA A 133 -5.49 2.76 -17.44
N SER A 134 -6.39 3.11 -18.36
CA SER A 134 -6.26 2.83 -19.78
C SER A 134 -5.97 1.35 -20.03
N SER A 135 -4.77 1.00 -20.51
CA SER A 135 -4.38 -0.36 -20.84
C SER A 135 -3.49 -0.99 -19.77
N LYS A 136 -3.39 -0.42 -18.58
CA LYS A 136 -2.52 -0.96 -17.54
C LYS A 136 -3.21 -1.10 -16.19
N LEU A 137 -2.65 -1.99 -15.38
CA LEU A 137 -3.02 -2.17 -13.98
C LEU A 137 -1.88 -1.70 -13.11
N ILE A 138 -2.23 -1.08 -11.99
CA ILE A 138 -1.27 -0.66 -10.97
C ILE A 138 -1.77 -1.20 -9.64
N LEU A 139 -0.93 -1.97 -8.96
CA LEU A 139 -1.23 -2.46 -7.62
C LEU A 139 -0.38 -1.71 -6.61
N PHE A 140 -1.05 -0.94 -5.76
CA PHE A 140 -0.41 -0.27 -4.63
C PHE A 140 -0.69 -1.07 -3.36
N ILE A 141 0.37 -1.63 -2.79
CA ILE A 141 0.29 -2.55 -1.67
C ILE A 141 1.20 -2.09 -0.54
N GLY A 142 0.72 -2.24 0.67
CA GLY A 142 1.51 -1.97 1.87
C GLY A 142 1.15 -2.91 2.99
N SER A 143 2.12 -3.18 3.84
CA SER A 143 1.94 -3.99 5.03
C SER A 143 3.02 -3.70 6.05
N SER A 144 2.78 -4.11 7.28
CA SER A 144 3.80 -4.10 8.32
C SER A 144 3.87 -5.43 9.03
N SER A 145 5.08 -5.77 9.46
CA SER A 145 5.36 -6.99 10.21
C SER A 145 6.28 -6.70 11.39
N ASP A 146 6.41 -7.69 12.26
CA ASP A 146 7.33 -7.63 13.41
C ASP A 146 8.73 -8.13 13.11
#